data_8476a1e6128a55a9254436f92a4a18ba
#
_entry.id   8476a1e6128a55a9254436f92a4a18ba
#
_cell.length_a   1.000
_cell.length_b   1.000
_cell.length_c   1.000
_cell.angle_alpha   90.00
_cell.angle_beta   90.00
_cell.angle_gamma   90.00
#
_symmetry.space_group_name_H-M   'P 1'
#
loop_
_entity.id
_entity.type
_entity.pdbx_description
1 polymer ?
#
loop_
_entity_poly.entity_id
_entity_poly.type
_entity_poly.pdbx_seq_one_letter_code
_entity_poly.pdbx_strand_id
1 'polypeptide(L)'
;MDMDWSKALQDSLAWLAVASAITVVAFAAVAVLLVRFTRWGRQFWQLAGPFLHPRNGWWPTLVFALLLVLSLISVRMNVLFSFWYNGFYSALQELDQKGFWRFLGIFAVLATIHVMRELFNYYVNQAFRIRWRVWLNERVTTDWMRGDAYYRSHFLDEPVDNPDQRIELDVNTFVSNSLTLALGAVSAVVSLVAFTGILWGLSAPIAVAGVEVPRAMVFAVYVYVIIATLIAFRLGQPLIRLNFLNERLTANFRYALVRVREYAENIAFYQGAAIERNTLLTRFSALIANVWALVYRSLKFDGFNLTVNQVAVVFPFLLQAPRFFSGAIKLGDVMQTSQAFGQVQDALSFFRTSYDTFAQYRAALDRLCGFLDANAQTRELPQVVHKEQPGALDIEGLQVSRPDGHHLLSDLQLKLIPGQALLIKGPSGSGKTTLLRSIAGLWPHAEGTVGRPGGHQALFLSQRPYLPLGDLRTAIAYPADASPQDDERLQQALRQVSLAHLADKLDVNQDWSRILSIGEQQRLAFARVLFNRPAIVFLDESTSAMDEGLEHALY
;
A
#
# COMPACT_ATOMS: atom_id res chain seq x y z
N MET A 1 41.64 -10.17 -20.63
CA MET A 1 40.95 -9.23 -21.56
C MET A 1 41.24 -7.83 -21.06
N ASP A 2 42.17 -7.14 -21.70
CA ASP A 2 42.49 -5.76 -21.32
C ASP A 2 41.46 -4.82 -21.92
N MET A 3 40.85 -4.00 -21.08
CA MET A 3 39.89 -2.99 -21.53
C MET A 3 40.61 -1.74 -22.02
N ASP A 4 40.30 -1.28 -23.24
CA ASP A 4 40.78 0.01 -23.73
C ASP A 4 39.98 1.15 -23.07
N TRP A 5 40.54 1.74 -22.01
CA TRP A 5 39.92 2.82 -21.25
C TRP A 5 39.72 4.11 -22.08
N SER A 6 40.42 4.27 -23.21
CA SER A 6 40.22 5.42 -24.09
C SER A 6 38.87 5.36 -24.84
N LYS A 7 38.35 4.14 -25.07
CA LYS A 7 37.09 3.87 -25.75
C LYS A 7 35.94 3.51 -24.77
N ALA A 8 36.26 3.41 -23.49
CA ALA A 8 35.30 2.94 -22.45
C ALA A 8 33.97 3.68 -22.46
N LEU A 9 33.96 4.99 -22.72
CA LEU A 9 32.76 5.81 -22.82
C LEU A 9 31.94 5.44 -24.07
N GLN A 10 32.57 5.33 -25.25
CA GLN A 10 31.88 4.98 -26.49
C GLN A 10 31.29 3.57 -26.43
N ASP A 11 32.08 2.61 -25.95
CA ASP A 11 31.61 1.22 -25.76
C ASP A 11 30.48 1.11 -24.75
N SER A 12 30.52 1.94 -23.70
CA SER A 12 29.45 1.98 -22.71
C SER A 12 28.16 2.58 -23.26
N LEU A 13 28.25 3.63 -24.08
CA LEU A 13 27.07 4.24 -24.73
C LEU A 13 26.47 3.29 -25.79
N ALA A 14 27.29 2.62 -26.59
CA ALA A 14 26.83 1.64 -27.56
C ALA A 14 26.15 0.44 -26.85
N TRP A 15 26.79 -0.11 -25.80
CA TRP A 15 26.22 -1.17 -25.00
C TRP A 15 24.89 -0.74 -24.38
N LEU A 16 24.83 0.47 -23.80
CA LEU A 16 23.62 1.00 -23.16
C LEU A 16 22.45 1.14 -24.15
N ALA A 17 22.72 1.63 -25.36
CA ALA A 17 21.70 1.76 -26.40
C ALA A 17 21.12 0.39 -26.78
N VAL A 18 21.97 -0.61 -27.03
CA VAL A 18 21.54 -1.97 -27.37
C VAL A 18 20.84 -2.64 -26.18
N ALA A 19 21.43 -2.58 -24.98
CA ALA A 19 20.86 -3.17 -23.77
C ALA A 19 19.52 -2.53 -23.41
N SER A 20 19.37 -1.21 -23.56
CA SER A 20 18.10 -0.51 -23.32
C SER A 20 17.01 -0.96 -24.30
N ALA A 21 17.33 -1.04 -25.59
CA ALA A 21 16.37 -1.50 -26.61
C ALA A 21 15.90 -2.94 -26.32
N ILE A 22 16.83 -3.86 -26.05
CA ILE A 22 16.52 -5.25 -25.72
C ILE A 22 15.71 -5.32 -24.43
N THR A 23 16.12 -4.59 -23.38
CA THR A 23 15.44 -4.64 -22.07
C THR A 23 14.01 -4.10 -22.14
N VAL A 24 13.78 -2.98 -22.85
CA VAL A 24 12.45 -2.40 -23.01
C VAL A 24 11.52 -3.37 -23.75
N VAL A 25 12.01 -3.96 -24.85
CA VAL A 25 11.24 -4.94 -25.64
C VAL A 25 10.96 -6.20 -24.81
N ALA A 26 11.97 -6.76 -24.15
CA ALA A 26 11.82 -7.95 -23.32
C ALA A 26 10.90 -7.70 -22.14
N PHE A 27 11.03 -6.56 -21.45
CA PHE A 27 10.17 -6.17 -20.35
C PHE A 27 8.72 -6.02 -20.80
N ALA A 28 8.47 -5.33 -21.91
CA ALA A 28 7.13 -5.19 -22.48
C ALA A 28 6.53 -6.54 -22.87
N ALA A 29 7.30 -7.42 -23.51
CA ALA A 29 6.86 -8.77 -23.88
C ALA A 29 6.48 -9.60 -22.63
N VAL A 30 7.35 -9.61 -21.61
CA VAL A 30 7.09 -10.32 -20.34
C VAL A 30 5.86 -9.72 -19.64
N ALA A 31 5.72 -8.40 -19.58
CA ALA A 31 4.55 -7.74 -18.99
C ALA A 31 3.26 -8.15 -19.71
N VAL A 32 3.24 -8.15 -21.03
CA VAL A 32 2.08 -8.62 -21.82
C VAL A 32 1.76 -10.09 -21.55
N LEU A 33 2.77 -10.97 -21.50
CA LEU A 33 2.58 -12.39 -21.18
C LEU A 33 2.01 -12.55 -19.77
N LEU A 34 2.53 -11.83 -18.78
CA LEU A 34 2.02 -11.89 -17.40
C LEU A 34 0.58 -11.42 -17.31
N VAL A 35 0.23 -10.32 -17.96
CA VAL A 35 -1.15 -9.80 -18.01
C VAL A 35 -2.09 -10.80 -18.70
N ARG A 36 -1.64 -11.45 -19.76
CA ARG A 36 -2.47 -12.39 -20.52
C ARG A 36 -2.67 -13.74 -19.82
N PHE A 37 -1.62 -14.29 -19.20
CA PHE A 37 -1.61 -15.66 -18.71
C PHE A 37 -1.71 -15.80 -17.19
N THR A 38 -1.53 -14.73 -16.41
CA THR A 38 -1.58 -14.81 -14.96
C THR A 38 -2.69 -13.95 -14.36
N ARG A 39 -3.29 -14.43 -13.25
CA ARG A 39 -4.29 -13.65 -12.51
C ARG A 39 -3.68 -12.36 -11.95
N TRP A 40 -2.52 -12.48 -11.31
CA TRP A 40 -1.86 -11.33 -10.69
C TRP A 40 -1.36 -10.29 -11.71
N GLY A 41 -0.99 -10.71 -12.93
CA GLY A 41 -0.65 -9.78 -14.01
C GLY A 41 -1.84 -8.94 -14.46
N ARG A 42 -3.03 -9.55 -14.56
CA ARG A 42 -4.29 -8.82 -14.84
C ARG A 42 -4.64 -7.83 -13.73
N GLN A 43 -4.52 -8.28 -12.47
CA GLN A 43 -4.74 -7.43 -11.29
C GLN A 43 -3.76 -6.24 -11.25
N PHE A 44 -2.48 -6.51 -11.53
CA PHE A 44 -1.48 -5.43 -11.67
C PHE A 44 -1.90 -4.42 -12.73
N TRP A 45 -2.32 -4.88 -13.90
CA TRP A 45 -2.73 -3.97 -14.97
C TRP A 45 -3.99 -3.19 -14.65
N GLN A 46 -4.92 -3.77 -13.91
CA GLN A 46 -6.13 -3.08 -13.41
C GLN A 46 -5.75 -1.87 -12.53
N LEU A 47 -4.73 -1.99 -11.68
CA LEU A 47 -4.28 -0.93 -10.79
C LEU A 47 -3.29 0.04 -11.45
N ALA A 48 -2.27 -0.49 -12.15
CA ALA A 48 -1.18 0.29 -12.72
C ALA A 48 -1.45 0.79 -14.15
N GLY A 49 -2.22 0.04 -14.94
CA GLY A 49 -2.49 0.36 -16.34
C GLY A 49 -3.03 1.78 -16.55
N PRO A 50 -4.05 2.24 -15.81
CA PRO A 50 -4.55 3.59 -15.95
C PRO A 50 -3.53 4.69 -15.63
N PHE A 51 -2.59 4.45 -14.68
CA PHE A 51 -1.52 5.38 -14.37
C PHE A 51 -0.49 5.49 -15.50
N LEU A 52 -0.13 4.35 -16.10
CA LEU A 52 0.85 4.25 -17.19
C LEU A 52 0.24 4.57 -18.57
N HIS A 53 -1.08 4.74 -18.68
CA HIS A 53 -1.73 4.97 -19.96
C HIS A 53 -1.46 6.38 -20.48
N PRO A 54 -1.16 6.57 -21.78
CA PRO A 54 -0.85 7.87 -22.39
C PRO A 54 -1.92 8.97 -22.18
N ARG A 55 -3.19 8.59 -21.91
CA ARG A 55 -4.26 9.55 -21.59
C ARG A 55 -4.02 10.34 -20.31
N ASN A 56 -3.25 9.79 -19.35
CA ASN A 56 -2.85 10.47 -18.12
C ASN A 56 -1.50 11.20 -18.26
N GLY A 57 -0.97 11.30 -19.47
CA GLY A 57 0.32 11.94 -19.80
C GLY A 57 1.44 10.93 -20.02
N TRP A 58 2.43 11.36 -20.78
CA TRP A 58 3.63 10.55 -21.11
C TRP A 58 4.61 10.44 -19.94
N TRP A 59 4.44 11.30 -18.94
CA TRP A 59 5.41 11.43 -17.85
C TRP A 59 5.64 10.12 -17.06
N PRO A 60 4.64 9.35 -16.61
CA PRO A 60 4.88 8.12 -15.85
C PRO A 60 5.68 7.08 -16.65
N THR A 61 5.34 6.91 -17.92
CA THR A 61 6.02 5.96 -18.81
C THR A 61 7.46 6.37 -19.10
N LEU A 62 7.70 7.67 -19.34
CA LEU A 62 9.05 8.20 -19.57
C LEU A 62 9.93 8.06 -18.33
N VAL A 63 9.42 8.38 -17.15
CA VAL A 63 10.20 8.24 -15.91
C VAL A 63 10.45 6.77 -15.57
N PHE A 64 9.49 5.88 -15.81
CA PHE A 64 9.72 4.46 -15.65
C PHE A 64 10.81 3.95 -16.62
N ALA A 65 10.78 4.37 -17.88
CA ALA A 65 11.83 4.06 -18.85
C ALA A 65 13.20 4.61 -18.40
N LEU A 66 13.24 5.84 -17.86
CA LEU A 66 14.45 6.41 -17.30
C LEU A 66 14.98 5.56 -16.11
N LEU A 67 14.12 5.08 -15.22
CA LEU A 67 14.51 4.20 -14.11
C LEU A 67 15.08 2.86 -14.62
N LEU A 68 14.52 2.30 -15.69
CA LEU A 68 15.11 1.12 -16.36
C LEU A 68 16.50 1.42 -16.90
N VAL A 69 16.69 2.54 -17.59
CA VAL A 69 18.02 2.96 -18.10
C VAL A 69 19.01 3.16 -16.95
N LEU A 70 18.60 3.81 -15.86
CA LEU A 70 19.45 4.00 -14.67
C LEU A 70 19.86 2.66 -14.03
N SER A 71 18.98 1.66 -14.04
CA SER A 71 19.31 0.29 -13.60
C SER A 71 20.34 -0.36 -14.50
N LEU A 72 20.23 -0.18 -15.83
CA LEU A 72 21.23 -0.69 -16.79
C LEU A 72 22.58 -0.01 -16.63
N ILE A 73 22.60 1.32 -16.42
CA ILE A 73 23.84 2.05 -16.11
C ILE A 73 24.50 1.47 -14.84
N SER A 74 23.70 1.10 -13.81
CA SER A 74 24.23 0.44 -12.60
C SER A 74 24.99 -0.84 -12.93
N VAL A 75 24.38 -1.71 -13.74
CA VAL A 75 25.03 -2.96 -14.17
C VAL A 75 26.30 -2.68 -14.97
N ARG A 76 26.24 -1.70 -15.90
CA ARG A 76 27.44 -1.31 -16.68
C ARG A 76 28.55 -0.78 -15.79
N MET A 77 28.23 0.03 -14.79
CA MET A 77 29.20 0.53 -13.81
C MET A 77 29.89 -0.62 -13.05
N ASN A 78 29.12 -1.62 -12.62
CA ASN A 78 29.70 -2.82 -11.98
C ASN A 78 30.62 -3.59 -12.90
N VAL A 79 30.30 -3.68 -14.20
CA VAL A 79 31.17 -4.27 -15.20
C VAL A 79 32.47 -3.45 -15.34
N LEU A 80 32.38 -2.12 -15.39
CA LEU A 80 33.58 -1.26 -15.46
C LEU A 80 34.45 -1.40 -14.20
N PHE A 81 33.85 -1.45 -13.02
CA PHE A 81 34.58 -1.73 -11.78
C PHE A 81 35.26 -3.10 -11.82
N SER A 82 34.64 -4.12 -12.40
CA SER A 82 35.24 -5.44 -12.58
C SER A 82 36.54 -5.39 -13.40
N PHE A 83 36.56 -4.67 -14.53
CA PHE A 83 37.76 -4.47 -15.32
C PHE A 83 38.80 -3.57 -14.63
N TRP A 84 38.33 -2.58 -13.85
CA TRP A 84 39.22 -1.77 -13.04
C TRP A 84 39.95 -2.61 -11.98
N TYR A 85 39.24 -3.51 -11.27
CA TYR A 85 39.89 -4.44 -10.33
C TYR A 85 40.98 -5.27 -11.01
N ASN A 86 40.71 -5.79 -12.19
CA ASN A 86 41.71 -6.55 -12.94
C ASN A 86 42.97 -5.71 -13.20
N GLY A 87 42.82 -4.55 -13.79
CA GLY A 87 43.95 -3.68 -14.12
C GLY A 87 44.73 -3.17 -12.91
N PHE A 88 44.01 -2.74 -11.86
CA PHE A 88 44.64 -2.21 -10.66
C PHE A 88 45.45 -3.26 -9.87
N TYR A 89 44.90 -4.45 -9.65
CA TYR A 89 45.61 -5.51 -8.94
C TYR A 89 46.72 -6.13 -9.78
N SER A 90 46.60 -6.15 -11.10
CA SER A 90 47.71 -6.56 -11.98
C SER A 90 48.88 -5.56 -11.93
N ALA A 91 48.61 -4.24 -11.96
CA ALA A 91 49.65 -3.21 -11.82
C ALA A 91 50.36 -3.29 -10.46
N LEU A 92 49.63 -3.59 -9.37
CA LEU A 92 50.23 -3.81 -8.06
C LEU A 92 51.12 -5.03 -8.02
N GLN A 93 50.72 -6.15 -8.63
CA GLN A 93 51.54 -7.38 -8.71
C GLN A 93 52.81 -7.16 -9.52
N GLU A 94 52.74 -6.38 -10.61
CA GLU A 94 53.84 -6.07 -11.49
C GLU A 94 54.72 -4.92 -11.01
N LEU A 95 54.41 -4.30 -9.86
CA LEU A 95 55.06 -3.12 -9.27
C LEU A 95 55.11 -1.92 -10.24
N ASP A 96 54.11 -1.83 -11.16
CA ASP A 96 53.98 -0.73 -12.09
C ASP A 96 53.39 0.52 -11.39
N GLN A 97 54.29 1.40 -10.95
CA GLN A 97 53.92 2.65 -10.26
C GLN A 97 53.09 3.58 -11.17
N LYS A 98 53.37 3.63 -12.48
CA LYS A 98 52.62 4.50 -13.41
C LYS A 98 51.22 3.96 -13.63
N GLY A 99 51.09 2.64 -13.79
CA GLY A 99 49.81 1.95 -13.89
C GLY A 99 48.96 2.16 -12.64
N PHE A 100 49.55 2.05 -11.45
CA PHE A 100 48.87 2.28 -10.16
C PHE A 100 48.19 3.66 -10.10
N TRP A 101 48.94 4.75 -10.36
CA TRP A 101 48.39 6.11 -10.33
C TRP A 101 47.33 6.35 -11.42
N ARG A 102 47.52 5.75 -12.59
CA ARG A 102 46.51 5.79 -13.67
C ARG A 102 45.21 5.12 -13.26
N PHE A 103 45.25 3.91 -12.68
CA PHE A 103 44.05 3.22 -12.22
C PHE A 103 43.40 3.93 -11.05
N LEU A 104 44.16 4.56 -10.17
CA LEU A 104 43.57 5.37 -9.06
C LEU A 104 42.80 6.59 -9.62
N GLY A 105 43.32 7.24 -10.67
CA GLY A 105 42.60 8.30 -11.38
C GLY A 105 41.32 7.81 -12.05
N ILE A 106 41.36 6.65 -12.71
CA ILE A 106 40.17 6.02 -13.31
C ILE A 106 39.13 5.70 -12.23
N PHE A 107 39.56 5.18 -11.07
CA PHE A 107 38.66 4.92 -9.95
C PHE A 107 37.95 6.19 -9.47
N ALA A 108 38.71 7.28 -9.29
CA ALA A 108 38.10 8.54 -8.83
C ALA A 108 36.99 9.02 -9.78
N VAL A 109 37.19 8.90 -11.10
CA VAL A 109 36.16 9.24 -12.10
C VAL A 109 34.98 8.29 -12.02
N LEU A 110 35.21 6.97 -12.02
CA LEU A 110 34.14 5.97 -11.95
C LEU A 110 33.32 6.11 -10.65
N ALA A 111 33.99 6.30 -9.51
CA ALA A 111 33.36 6.48 -8.21
C ALA A 111 32.49 7.74 -8.19
N THR A 112 32.98 8.86 -8.73
CA THR A 112 32.19 10.11 -8.81
C THR A 112 30.95 9.92 -9.68
N ILE A 113 31.07 9.31 -10.85
CA ILE A 113 29.93 9.03 -11.73
C ILE A 113 28.94 8.09 -11.03
N HIS A 114 29.45 7.06 -10.34
CA HIS A 114 28.61 6.11 -9.61
C HIS A 114 27.81 6.80 -8.51
N VAL A 115 28.44 7.62 -7.68
CA VAL A 115 27.76 8.36 -6.59
C VAL A 115 26.70 9.31 -7.15
N MET A 116 27.04 10.11 -8.16
CA MET A 116 26.09 11.04 -8.78
C MET A 116 24.91 10.30 -9.39
N ARG A 117 25.15 9.18 -10.06
CA ARG A 117 24.10 8.33 -10.62
C ARG A 117 23.20 7.74 -9.52
N GLU A 118 23.79 7.24 -8.41
CA GLU A 118 22.99 6.66 -7.30
C GLU A 118 22.11 7.71 -6.65
N LEU A 119 22.62 8.91 -6.38
CA LEU A 119 21.82 10.01 -5.82
C LEU A 119 20.69 10.41 -6.76
N PHE A 120 20.98 10.51 -8.06
CA PHE A 120 19.98 10.83 -9.08
C PHE A 120 18.93 9.72 -9.19
N ASN A 121 19.35 8.45 -9.24
CA ASN A 121 18.44 7.31 -9.24
C ASN A 121 17.55 7.27 -8.00
N TYR A 122 18.11 7.51 -6.82
CA TYR A 122 17.35 7.58 -5.57
C TYR A 122 16.26 8.66 -5.66
N TYR A 123 16.62 9.88 -6.08
CA TYR A 123 15.66 10.98 -6.23
C TYR A 123 14.53 10.65 -7.21
N VAL A 124 14.88 10.19 -8.42
CA VAL A 124 13.90 9.86 -9.46
C VAL A 124 12.97 8.73 -9.00
N ASN A 125 13.53 7.70 -8.36
CA ASN A 125 12.76 6.57 -7.84
C ASN A 125 11.76 7.03 -6.76
N GLN A 126 12.20 7.85 -5.79
CA GLN A 126 11.32 8.37 -4.74
C GLN A 126 10.26 9.32 -5.31
N ALA A 127 10.62 10.20 -6.21
CA ALA A 127 9.68 11.10 -6.88
C ALA A 127 8.58 10.32 -7.64
N PHE A 128 8.97 9.25 -8.32
CA PHE A 128 8.03 8.38 -9.03
C PHE A 128 7.09 7.64 -8.06
N ARG A 129 7.64 7.06 -6.97
CA ARG A 129 6.84 6.37 -5.93
C ARG A 129 5.82 7.31 -5.30
N ILE A 130 6.24 8.51 -4.92
CA ILE A 130 5.36 9.50 -4.30
C ILE A 130 4.21 9.87 -5.24
N ARG A 131 4.50 10.21 -6.50
CA ARG A 131 3.47 10.60 -7.48
C ARG A 131 2.51 9.46 -7.80
N TRP A 132 3.03 8.23 -7.94
CA TRP A 132 2.17 7.06 -8.17
C TRP A 132 1.29 6.77 -6.97
N ARG A 133 1.85 6.86 -5.75
CA ARG A 133 1.09 6.70 -4.50
C ARG A 133 -0.03 7.75 -4.38
N VAL A 134 0.26 9.03 -4.64
CA VAL A 134 -0.75 10.11 -4.61
C VAL A 134 -1.88 9.80 -5.58
N TRP A 135 -1.56 9.50 -6.84
CA TRP A 135 -2.55 9.19 -7.85
C TRP A 135 -3.41 7.97 -7.51
N LEU A 136 -2.78 6.88 -7.04
CA LEU A 136 -3.51 5.65 -6.70
C LEU A 136 -4.38 5.84 -5.46
N ASN A 137 -3.87 6.55 -4.45
CA ASN A 137 -4.62 6.87 -3.23
C ASN A 137 -5.87 7.70 -3.55
N GLU A 138 -5.72 8.75 -4.37
CA GLU A 138 -6.84 9.58 -4.84
C GLU A 138 -7.88 8.74 -5.58
N ARG A 139 -7.45 7.87 -6.49
CA ARG A 139 -8.33 6.98 -7.24
C ARG A 139 -9.10 6.02 -6.33
N VAL A 140 -8.40 5.36 -5.41
CA VAL A 140 -9.00 4.37 -4.51
C VAL A 140 -9.96 5.04 -3.52
N THR A 141 -9.59 6.19 -2.97
CA THR A 141 -10.43 6.96 -2.05
C THR A 141 -11.69 7.48 -2.77
N THR A 142 -11.54 8.02 -3.99
CA THR A 142 -12.67 8.49 -4.79
C THR A 142 -13.62 7.35 -5.15
N ASP A 143 -13.09 6.18 -5.51
CA ASP A 143 -13.91 5.00 -5.81
C ASP A 143 -14.68 4.50 -4.58
N TRP A 144 -14.05 4.54 -3.39
CA TRP A 144 -14.66 4.14 -2.13
C TRP A 144 -15.78 5.10 -1.68
N MET A 145 -15.61 6.42 -1.92
CA MET A 145 -16.63 7.42 -1.58
C MET A 145 -17.78 7.44 -2.60
N ARG A 146 -17.56 6.96 -3.81
CA ARG A 146 -18.55 7.03 -4.89
C ARG A 146 -19.72 6.08 -4.66
N GLY A 147 -20.96 6.64 -4.70
CA GLY A 147 -22.21 5.88 -4.54
C GLY A 147 -22.33 5.24 -3.16
N ASP A 148 -21.78 5.92 -2.14
CA ASP A 148 -21.83 5.50 -0.73
C ASP A 148 -21.28 4.08 -0.50
N ALA A 149 -20.29 3.67 -1.29
CA ALA A 149 -19.70 2.33 -1.19
C ALA A 149 -19.12 2.08 0.22
N TYR A 150 -18.58 3.11 0.88
CA TYR A 150 -18.08 3.04 2.26
C TYR A 150 -19.15 2.58 3.28
N TYR A 151 -20.42 2.87 3.03
CA TYR A 151 -21.55 2.46 3.86
C TYR A 151 -22.18 1.16 3.33
N ARG A 152 -22.43 1.08 2.03
CA ARG A 152 -23.15 -0.02 1.40
C ARG A 152 -22.39 -1.34 1.41
N SER A 153 -21.06 -1.31 1.58
CA SER A 153 -20.24 -2.52 1.73
C SER A 153 -20.66 -3.41 2.90
N HIS A 154 -21.32 -2.85 3.93
CA HIS A 154 -21.85 -3.64 5.06
C HIS A 154 -22.98 -4.59 4.67
N PHE A 155 -23.59 -4.41 3.50
CA PHE A 155 -24.69 -5.25 3.00
C PHE A 155 -24.23 -6.31 1.98
N LEU A 156 -22.94 -6.40 1.70
CA LEU A 156 -22.38 -7.49 0.90
C LEU A 156 -22.28 -8.77 1.75
N ASP A 157 -22.39 -9.93 1.10
CA ASP A 157 -22.22 -11.24 1.76
C ASP A 157 -20.82 -11.37 2.38
N GLU A 158 -19.80 -10.82 1.72
CA GLU A 158 -18.43 -10.73 2.21
C GLU A 158 -18.01 -9.25 2.31
N PRO A 159 -18.29 -8.58 3.44
CA PRO A 159 -17.91 -7.19 3.62
C PRO A 159 -16.39 -7.03 3.67
N VAL A 160 -15.90 -5.96 3.06
CA VAL A 160 -14.46 -5.66 3.09
C VAL A 160 -14.03 -5.28 4.50
N ASP A 161 -13.04 -5.99 5.01
CA ASP A 161 -12.41 -5.67 6.29
C ASP A 161 -11.41 -4.50 6.15
N ASN A 162 -11.37 -3.64 7.14
CA ASN A 162 -10.37 -2.57 7.31
C ASN A 162 -10.06 -1.77 6.02
N PRO A 163 -11.02 -1.05 5.44
CA PRO A 163 -10.82 -0.23 4.23
C PRO A 163 -9.72 0.84 4.40
N ASP A 164 -9.54 1.36 5.61
CA ASP A 164 -8.47 2.27 6.00
C ASP A 164 -7.08 1.70 5.73
N GLN A 165 -6.85 0.43 6.08
CA GLN A 165 -5.59 -0.26 5.81
C GLN A 165 -5.37 -0.51 4.31
N ARG A 166 -6.45 -0.72 3.53
CA ARG A 166 -6.36 -0.87 2.07
C ARG A 166 -5.85 0.42 1.43
N ILE A 167 -6.40 1.55 1.85
CA ILE A 167 -6.07 2.87 1.28
C ILE A 167 -4.67 3.31 1.73
N GLU A 168 -4.30 3.14 2.99
CA GLU A 168 -3.03 3.63 3.52
C GLU A 168 -1.87 2.66 3.27
N LEU A 169 -2.00 1.40 3.75
CA LEU A 169 -0.89 0.45 3.79
C LEU A 169 -0.74 -0.33 2.48
N ASP A 170 -1.85 -0.87 1.93
CA ASP A 170 -1.77 -1.73 0.76
C ASP A 170 -1.42 -0.93 -0.51
N VAL A 171 -1.91 0.31 -0.65
CA VAL A 171 -1.48 1.22 -1.74
C VAL A 171 0.02 1.47 -1.68
N ASN A 172 0.56 1.78 -0.50
CA ASN A 172 1.99 1.99 -0.32
C ASN A 172 2.82 0.72 -0.63
N THR A 173 2.37 -0.43 -0.13
CA THR A 173 3.01 -1.73 -0.36
C THR A 173 3.01 -2.10 -1.84
N PHE A 174 1.87 -1.90 -2.52
CA PHE A 174 1.74 -2.15 -3.96
C PHE A 174 2.71 -1.30 -4.77
N VAL A 175 2.72 0.02 -4.57
CA VAL A 175 3.59 0.94 -5.33
C VAL A 175 5.06 0.65 -5.08
N SER A 176 5.46 0.51 -3.81
CA SER A 176 6.86 0.28 -3.44
C SER A 176 7.39 -1.05 -3.96
N ASN A 177 6.63 -2.13 -3.76
CA ASN A 177 7.06 -3.47 -4.15
C ASN A 177 6.99 -3.69 -5.66
N SER A 178 6.06 -3.05 -6.38
CA SER A 178 6.01 -3.08 -7.85
C SER A 178 7.32 -2.58 -8.45
N LEU A 179 7.82 -1.43 -8.01
CA LEU A 179 9.08 -0.87 -8.51
C LEU A 179 10.29 -1.70 -8.07
N THR A 180 10.34 -2.10 -6.80
CA THR A 180 11.44 -2.90 -6.27
C THR A 180 11.58 -4.23 -7.01
N LEU A 181 10.47 -4.93 -7.24
CA LEU A 181 10.47 -6.22 -7.94
C LEU A 181 10.77 -6.05 -9.44
N ALA A 182 10.17 -5.05 -10.10
CA ALA A 182 10.38 -4.84 -11.53
C ALA A 182 11.83 -4.43 -11.85
N LEU A 183 12.34 -3.40 -11.17
CA LEU A 183 13.71 -2.91 -11.39
C LEU A 183 14.75 -3.94 -10.91
N GLY A 184 14.51 -4.60 -9.78
CA GLY A 184 15.37 -5.65 -9.25
C GLY A 184 15.47 -6.86 -10.19
N ALA A 185 14.36 -7.33 -10.74
CA ALA A 185 14.33 -8.43 -11.70
C ALA A 185 15.10 -8.10 -12.97
N VAL A 186 14.91 -6.88 -13.53
CA VAL A 186 15.66 -6.42 -14.70
C VAL A 186 17.17 -6.35 -14.39
N SER A 187 17.53 -5.75 -13.27
CA SER A 187 18.93 -5.65 -12.85
C SER A 187 19.55 -7.04 -12.65
N ALA A 188 18.84 -7.98 -12.02
CA ALA A 188 19.31 -9.34 -11.81
C ALA A 188 19.55 -10.08 -13.14
N VAL A 189 18.60 -10.03 -14.08
CA VAL A 189 18.73 -10.70 -15.38
C VAL A 189 19.88 -10.12 -16.19
N VAL A 190 20.00 -8.79 -16.26
CA VAL A 190 21.07 -8.14 -17.04
C VAL A 190 22.44 -8.37 -16.40
N SER A 191 22.54 -8.30 -15.05
CA SER A 191 23.77 -8.65 -14.33
C SER A 191 24.17 -10.11 -14.56
N LEU A 192 23.21 -11.02 -14.51
CA LEU A 192 23.44 -12.44 -14.75
C LEU A 192 24.07 -12.68 -16.12
N VAL A 193 23.51 -12.08 -17.18
CA VAL A 193 24.03 -12.21 -18.55
C VAL A 193 25.43 -11.59 -18.66
N ALA A 194 25.61 -10.36 -18.16
CA ALA A 194 26.89 -9.63 -18.28
C ALA A 194 28.02 -10.35 -17.53
N PHE A 195 27.78 -10.74 -16.27
CA PHE A 195 28.84 -11.35 -15.45
C PHE A 195 29.07 -12.84 -15.74
N THR A 196 28.05 -13.57 -16.24
CA THR A 196 28.27 -14.90 -16.83
C THR A 196 29.18 -14.82 -18.03
N GLY A 197 29.04 -13.80 -18.90
CA GLY A 197 29.93 -13.56 -20.02
C GLY A 197 31.37 -13.28 -19.58
N ILE A 198 31.59 -12.48 -18.53
CA ILE A 198 32.89 -12.22 -17.94
C ILE A 198 33.52 -13.51 -17.38
N LEU A 199 32.76 -14.25 -16.56
CA LEU A 199 33.20 -15.53 -16.00
C LEU A 199 33.56 -16.55 -17.10
N TRP A 200 32.77 -16.58 -18.18
CA TRP A 200 33.03 -17.46 -19.32
C TRP A 200 34.36 -17.16 -19.97
N GLY A 201 34.70 -15.87 -20.10
CA GLY A 201 36.00 -15.43 -20.64
C GLY A 201 37.19 -15.73 -19.74
N LEU A 202 37.01 -15.62 -18.40
CA LEU A 202 38.07 -15.85 -17.40
C LEU A 202 38.21 -17.32 -16.99
N SER A 203 37.20 -18.14 -17.27
CA SER A 203 37.16 -19.54 -16.85
C SER A 203 37.96 -20.42 -17.80
N ALA A 204 38.91 -21.15 -17.24
CA ALA A 204 39.64 -22.19 -17.95
C ALA A 204 39.20 -23.59 -17.52
N PRO A 205 39.63 -24.65 -18.23
CA PRO A 205 39.41 -26.02 -17.79
C PRO A 205 40.05 -26.27 -16.42
N ILE A 206 39.31 -26.94 -15.53
CA ILE A 206 39.82 -27.38 -14.22
C ILE A 206 39.64 -28.90 -14.19
N ALA A 207 40.70 -29.61 -13.80
CA ALA A 207 40.68 -31.05 -13.59
C ALA A 207 39.98 -31.34 -12.22
N VAL A 208 38.83 -31.94 -12.27
CA VAL A 208 38.05 -32.39 -11.07
C VAL A 208 37.98 -33.91 -11.15
N ALA A 209 38.57 -34.59 -10.17
CA ALA A 209 38.60 -36.06 -10.10
C ALA A 209 39.09 -36.77 -11.38
N GLY A 210 40.09 -36.17 -12.08
CA GLY A 210 40.66 -36.73 -13.30
C GLY A 210 39.91 -36.39 -14.61
N VAL A 211 38.83 -35.63 -14.53
CA VAL A 211 38.07 -35.15 -15.69
C VAL A 211 38.30 -33.66 -15.88
N GLU A 212 38.72 -33.25 -17.07
CA GLU A 212 38.82 -31.82 -17.41
C GLU A 212 37.44 -31.23 -17.69
N VAL A 213 36.96 -30.37 -16.79
CA VAL A 213 35.71 -29.64 -16.95
C VAL A 213 36.00 -28.29 -17.61
N PRO A 214 35.58 -28.10 -18.88
CA PRO A 214 35.74 -26.80 -19.52
C PRO A 214 34.86 -25.77 -18.87
N ARG A 215 35.34 -24.52 -18.69
CA ARG A 215 34.56 -23.44 -18.10
C ARG A 215 34.03 -23.73 -16.67
N ALA A 216 34.77 -24.47 -15.87
CA ALA A 216 34.38 -25.01 -14.57
C ALA A 216 33.87 -23.95 -13.59
N MET A 217 34.39 -22.71 -13.62
CA MET A 217 33.93 -21.63 -12.74
C MET A 217 32.49 -21.24 -12.97
N VAL A 218 32.03 -21.21 -14.23
CA VAL A 218 30.64 -20.88 -14.55
C VAL A 218 29.70 -21.97 -14.00
N PHE A 219 30.02 -23.24 -14.27
CA PHE A 219 29.19 -24.34 -13.73
C PHE A 219 29.21 -24.38 -12.20
N ALA A 220 30.38 -24.09 -11.60
CA ALA A 220 30.51 -24.09 -10.14
C ALA A 220 29.60 -23.06 -9.46
N VAL A 221 29.51 -21.83 -9.97
CA VAL A 221 28.61 -20.81 -9.38
C VAL A 221 27.14 -21.19 -9.51
N TYR A 222 26.73 -21.73 -10.67
CA TYR A 222 25.33 -22.13 -10.86
C TYR A 222 24.95 -23.30 -9.95
N VAL A 223 25.77 -24.36 -9.90
CA VAL A 223 25.55 -25.51 -9.00
C VAL A 223 25.54 -25.05 -7.54
N TYR A 224 26.51 -24.23 -7.14
CA TYR A 224 26.59 -23.66 -5.79
C TYR A 224 25.30 -22.92 -5.39
N VAL A 225 24.83 -22.00 -6.23
CA VAL A 225 23.62 -21.20 -5.93
C VAL A 225 22.37 -22.07 -5.95
N ILE A 226 22.25 -23.04 -6.86
CA ILE A 226 21.11 -23.96 -6.88
C ILE A 226 21.04 -24.76 -5.59
N ILE A 227 22.16 -25.38 -5.16
CA ILE A 227 22.21 -26.14 -3.90
C ILE A 227 21.86 -25.24 -2.70
N ALA A 228 22.49 -24.05 -2.63
CA ALA A 228 22.24 -23.09 -1.57
C ALA A 228 20.76 -22.65 -1.54
N THR A 229 20.15 -22.43 -2.70
CA THR A 229 18.74 -22.05 -2.82
C THR A 229 17.80 -23.17 -2.35
N LEU A 230 18.04 -24.41 -2.75
CA LEU A 230 17.23 -25.56 -2.32
C LEU A 230 17.25 -25.74 -0.78
N ILE A 231 18.45 -25.61 -0.17
CA ILE A 231 18.59 -25.70 1.28
C ILE A 231 17.91 -24.51 1.97
N ALA A 232 18.12 -23.29 1.45
CA ALA A 232 17.51 -22.09 1.99
C ALA A 232 15.97 -22.16 1.96
N PHE A 233 15.38 -22.69 0.90
CA PHE A 233 13.93 -22.90 0.83
C PHE A 233 13.42 -23.82 1.95
N ARG A 234 14.10 -24.95 2.18
CA ARG A 234 13.74 -25.87 3.27
C ARG A 234 13.85 -25.23 4.64
N LEU A 235 14.87 -24.42 4.85
CA LEU A 235 15.07 -23.72 6.12
C LEU A 235 14.10 -22.55 6.31
N GLY A 236 13.75 -21.84 5.22
CA GLY A 236 12.89 -20.66 5.24
C GLY A 236 11.39 -20.96 5.31
N GLN A 237 10.92 -22.09 4.77
CA GLN A 237 9.50 -22.43 4.71
C GLN A 237 8.73 -22.26 6.03
N PRO A 238 9.22 -22.69 7.21
CA PRO A 238 8.51 -22.48 8.47
C PRO A 238 8.41 -21.02 8.90
N LEU A 239 9.31 -20.12 8.44
CA LEU A 239 9.24 -18.68 8.76
C LEU A 239 7.95 -18.05 8.23
N ILE A 240 7.47 -18.47 7.07
CA ILE A 240 6.22 -17.96 6.48
C ILE A 240 5.05 -18.17 7.45
N ARG A 241 4.93 -19.39 8.00
CA ARG A 241 3.86 -19.72 8.95
C ARG A 241 4.00 -18.94 10.26
N LEU A 242 5.22 -18.81 10.78
CA LEU A 242 5.49 -18.08 12.01
C LEU A 242 5.25 -16.58 11.83
N ASN A 243 5.59 -16.00 10.70
CA ASN A 243 5.29 -14.59 10.38
C ASN A 243 3.77 -14.36 10.28
N PHE A 244 3.04 -15.23 9.60
CA PHE A 244 1.58 -15.15 9.55
C PHE A 244 0.95 -15.23 10.96
N LEU A 245 1.45 -16.14 11.82
CA LEU A 245 0.99 -16.24 13.20
C LEU A 245 1.35 -14.99 14.00
N ASN A 246 2.51 -14.39 13.76
CA ASN A 246 2.94 -13.15 14.41
C ASN A 246 1.99 -11.98 14.09
N GLU A 247 1.63 -11.80 12.83
CA GLU A 247 0.67 -10.77 12.41
C GLU A 247 -0.70 -10.98 13.08
N ARG A 248 -1.19 -12.20 13.11
CA ARG A 248 -2.47 -12.54 13.76
C ARG A 248 -2.43 -12.26 15.26
N LEU A 249 -1.37 -12.66 15.97
CA LEU A 249 -1.24 -12.44 17.40
C LEU A 249 -1.07 -10.94 17.73
N THR A 250 -0.32 -10.21 16.90
CA THR A 250 -0.18 -8.75 17.01
C THR A 250 -1.52 -8.04 16.84
N ALA A 251 -2.29 -8.43 15.82
CA ALA A 251 -3.63 -7.88 15.59
C ALA A 251 -4.58 -8.17 16.77
N ASN A 252 -4.57 -9.39 17.31
CA ASN A 252 -5.39 -9.77 18.45
C ASN A 252 -5.02 -8.98 19.73
N PHE A 253 -3.74 -8.74 19.96
CA PHE A 253 -3.27 -7.94 21.09
C PHE A 253 -3.65 -6.47 20.91
N ARG A 254 -3.45 -5.91 19.73
CA ARG A 254 -3.85 -4.52 19.40
C ARG A 254 -5.34 -4.31 19.57
N TYR A 255 -6.16 -5.25 19.07
CA TYR A 255 -7.61 -5.19 19.23
C TYR A 255 -8.02 -5.16 20.72
N ALA A 256 -7.39 -6.00 21.57
CA ALA A 256 -7.65 -5.98 23.00
C ALA A 256 -7.27 -4.63 23.65
N LEU A 257 -6.15 -4.02 23.26
CA LEU A 257 -5.75 -2.68 23.74
C LEU A 257 -6.74 -1.59 23.31
N VAL A 258 -7.18 -1.61 22.05
CA VAL A 258 -8.20 -0.67 21.55
C VAL A 258 -9.50 -0.80 22.34
N ARG A 259 -9.94 -2.04 22.59
CA ARG A 259 -11.15 -2.30 23.38
C ARG A 259 -11.06 -1.76 24.80
N VAL A 260 -9.92 -1.92 25.49
CA VAL A 260 -9.70 -1.33 26.82
C VAL A 260 -9.78 0.20 26.74
N ARG A 261 -9.23 0.81 25.71
CA ARG A 261 -9.29 2.27 25.51
C ARG A 261 -10.72 2.77 25.25
N GLU A 262 -11.48 2.05 24.43
CA GLU A 262 -12.86 2.42 24.08
C GLU A 262 -13.82 2.30 25.27
N TYR A 263 -13.62 1.27 26.11
CA TYR A 263 -14.48 1.00 27.25
C TYR A 263 -13.83 1.36 28.59
N ALA A 264 -12.85 2.29 28.58
CA ALA A 264 -12.04 2.63 29.75
C ALA A 264 -12.90 3.06 30.96
N GLU A 265 -13.92 3.89 30.74
CA GLU A 265 -14.84 4.34 31.78
C GLU A 265 -15.64 3.18 32.37
N ASN A 266 -16.20 2.31 31.53
CA ASN A 266 -16.97 1.15 31.98
C ASN A 266 -16.10 0.18 32.78
N ILE A 267 -14.86 -0.07 32.30
CA ILE A 267 -13.89 -0.93 33.00
C ILE A 267 -13.56 -0.34 34.38
N ALA A 268 -13.41 0.99 34.47
CA ALA A 268 -13.14 1.69 35.72
C ALA A 268 -14.34 1.59 36.67
N PHE A 269 -15.57 1.77 36.20
CA PHE A 269 -16.80 1.60 37.01
C PHE A 269 -16.94 0.18 37.56
N TYR A 270 -16.61 -0.84 36.76
CA TYR A 270 -16.63 -2.24 37.20
C TYR A 270 -15.41 -2.66 38.00
N GLN A 271 -14.41 -1.76 38.19
CA GLN A 271 -13.13 -2.06 38.81
C GLN A 271 -12.42 -3.26 38.16
N GLY A 272 -12.62 -3.45 36.85
CA GLY A 272 -12.18 -4.60 36.08
C GLY A 272 -10.70 -4.59 35.66
N ALA A 273 -9.91 -3.60 36.08
CA ALA A 273 -8.52 -3.39 35.61
C ALA A 273 -7.63 -4.62 35.77
N ALA A 274 -7.77 -5.39 36.86
CA ALA A 274 -6.96 -6.58 37.11
C ALA A 274 -7.27 -7.71 36.09
N ILE A 275 -8.53 -7.89 35.74
CA ILE A 275 -8.97 -8.91 34.78
C ILE A 275 -8.49 -8.55 33.38
N GLU A 276 -8.70 -7.29 32.97
CA GLU A 276 -8.23 -6.81 31.66
C GLU A 276 -6.71 -6.88 31.52
N ARG A 277 -5.97 -6.50 32.59
CA ARG A 277 -4.50 -6.66 32.62
C ARG A 277 -4.09 -8.11 32.41
N ASN A 278 -4.71 -9.06 33.06
CA ASN A 278 -4.37 -10.48 32.91
C ASN A 278 -4.67 -10.98 31.49
N THR A 279 -5.80 -10.55 30.91
CA THR A 279 -6.16 -10.84 29.51
C THR A 279 -5.12 -10.29 28.53
N LEU A 280 -4.71 -9.04 28.71
CA LEU A 280 -3.67 -8.40 27.90
C LEU A 280 -2.33 -9.13 28.02
N LEU A 281 -1.89 -9.46 29.26
CA LEU A 281 -0.63 -10.17 29.48
C LEU A 281 -0.63 -11.59 28.90
N THR A 282 -1.76 -12.30 28.94
CA THR A 282 -1.89 -13.63 28.33
C THR A 282 -1.77 -13.54 26.81
N ARG A 283 -2.42 -12.57 26.17
CA ARG A 283 -2.30 -12.34 24.72
C ARG A 283 -0.89 -11.90 24.33
N PHE A 284 -0.27 -11.04 25.13
CA PHE A 284 1.10 -10.59 24.93
C PHE A 284 2.11 -11.73 25.09
N SER A 285 1.97 -12.58 26.09
CA SER A 285 2.86 -13.73 26.28
C SER A 285 2.80 -14.72 25.12
N ALA A 286 1.62 -14.96 24.54
CA ALA A 286 1.47 -15.78 23.34
C ALA A 286 2.18 -15.14 22.12
N LEU A 287 2.09 -13.82 21.96
CA LEU A 287 2.84 -13.09 20.94
C LEU A 287 4.36 -13.26 21.14
N ILE A 288 4.85 -13.03 22.35
CA ILE A 288 6.29 -13.14 22.66
C ILE A 288 6.81 -14.56 22.49
N ALA A 289 6.03 -15.58 22.84
CA ALA A 289 6.40 -16.97 22.58
C ALA A 289 6.61 -17.24 21.08
N ASN A 290 5.75 -16.69 20.21
CA ASN A 290 5.90 -16.80 18.76
C ASN A 290 7.10 -15.98 18.24
N VAL A 291 7.36 -14.80 18.81
CA VAL A 291 8.55 -13.98 18.46
C VAL A 291 9.83 -14.77 18.75
N TRP A 292 9.92 -15.47 19.88
CA TRP A 292 11.06 -16.33 20.17
C TRP A 292 11.18 -17.50 19.18
N ALA A 293 10.08 -18.12 18.80
CA ALA A 293 10.08 -19.15 17.76
C ALA A 293 10.59 -18.61 16.41
N LEU A 294 10.20 -17.37 16.04
CA LEU A 294 10.74 -16.66 14.89
C LEU A 294 12.24 -16.43 15.01
N VAL A 295 12.72 -15.90 16.14
CA VAL A 295 14.15 -15.65 16.37
C VAL A 295 14.97 -16.93 16.19
N TYR A 296 14.57 -18.05 16.83
CA TYR A 296 15.30 -19.32 16.69
C TYR A 296 15.28 -19.86 15.26
N ARG A 297 14.21 -19.63 14.53
CA ARG A 297 14.13 -20.06 13.13
C ARG A 297 14.92 -19.15 12.20
N SER A 298 14.88 -17.83 12.42
CA SER A 298 15.70 -16.85 11.69
C SER A 298 17.19 -17.10 11.92
N LEU A 299 17.62 -17.38 13.14
CA LEU A 299 19.01 -17.73 13.41
C LEU A 299 19.52 -18.90 12.56
N LYS A 300 18.70 -19.93 12.35
CA LYS A 300 19.07 -21.06 11.48
C LYS A 300 19.13 -20.66 10.01
N PHE A 301 18.16 -19.88 9.54
CA PHE A 301 18.06 -19.43 8.15
C PHE A 301 19.16 -18.40 7.82
N ASP A 302 19.31 -17.39 8.68
CA ASP A 302 20.29 -16.32 8.48
C ASP A 302 21.72 -16.83 8.69
N GLY A 303 21.93 -17.70 9.67
CA GLY A 303 23.22 -18.36 9.89
C GLY A 303 23.65 -19.20 8.70
N PHE A 304 22.72 -19.93 8.08
CA PHE A 304 22.98 -20.65 6.83
C PHE A 304 23.34 -19.66 5.69
N ASN A 305 22.54 -18.60 5.49
CA ASN A 305 22.78 -17.61 4.46
C ASN A 305 24.14 -16.89 4.64
N LEU A 306 24.48 -16.52 5.88
CA LEU A 306 25.78 -15.93 6.20
C LEU A 306 26.93 -16.90 5.86
N THR A 307 26.79 -18.19 6.23
CA THR A 307 27.79 -19.22 5.90
C THR A 307 27.95 -19.35 4.38
N VAL A 308 26.84 -19.44 3.64
CA VAL A 308 26.85 -19.47 2.17
C VAL A 308 27.57 -18.25 1.62
N ASN A 309 27.27 -17.05 2.08
CA ASN A 309 27.92 -15.84 1.60
C ASN A 309 29.42 -15.80 1.90
N GLN A 310 29.85 -16.26 3.09
CA GLN A 310 31.27 -16.32 3.42
C GLN A 310 32.04 -17.36 2.59
N VAL A 311 31.44 -18.54 2.36
CA VAL A 311 32.03 -19.55 1.49
C VAL A 311 32.16 -19.02 0.06
N ALA A 312 31.17 -18.29 -0.44
CA ALA A 312 31.19 -17.71 -1.79
C ALA A 312 32.32 -16.70 -1.99
N VAL A 313 32.75 -15.98 -0.95
CA VAL A 313 33.90 -15.06 -1.03
C VAL A 313 35.20 -15.82 -1.28
N VAL A 314 35.39 -16.95 -0.61
CA VAL A 314 36.65 -17.72 -0.65
C VAL A 314 36.65 -18.74 -1.80
N PHE A 315 35.52 -19.23 -2.23
CA PHE A 315 35.37 -20.30 -3.20
C PHE A 315 36.07 -20.03 -4.55
N PRO A 316 35.94 -18.84 -5.18
CA PRO A 316 36.69 -18.51 -6.41
C PRO A 316 38.19 -18.53 -6.25
N PHE A 317 38.69 -18.09 -5.07
CA PHE A 317 40.13 -18.13 -4.79
C PHE A 317 40.66 -19.57 -4.71
N LEU A 318 39.93 -20.46 -4.02
CA LEU A 318 40.31 -21.87 -3.93
C LEU A 318 40.39 -22.54 -5.30
N LEU A 319 39.44 -22.26 -6.19
CA LEU A 319 39.44 -22.84 -7.53
C LEU A 319 40.53 -22.28 -8.43
N GLN A 320 40.96 -21.04 -8.22
CA GLN A 320 41.99 -20.40 -9.03
C GLN A 320 43.40 -20.47 -8.46
N ALA A 321 43.56 -20.85 -7.18
CA ALA A 321 44.85 -20.91 -6.52
C ALA A 321 45.91 -21.72 -7.30
N PRO A 322 45.64 -22.94 -7.82
CA PRO A 322 46.64 -23.69 -8.58
C PRO A 322 47.15 -22.93 -9.83
N ARG A 323 46.28 -22.22 -10.54
CA ARG A 323 46.63 -21.46 -11.74
C ARG A 323 47.37 -20.17 -11.40
N PHE A 324 47.03 -19.53 -10.30
CA PHE A 324 47.72 -18.34 -9.81
C PHE A 324 49.15 -18.66 -9.39
N PHE A 325 49.33 -19.70 -8.57
CA PHE A 325 50.65 -20.10 -8.10
C PHE A 325 51.54 -20.73 -9.19
N SER A 326 50.95 -21.26 -10.27
CA SER A 326 51.69 -21.67 -11.47
C SER A 326 52.07 -20.50 -12.40
N GLY A 327 51.63 -19.27 -12.09
CA GLY A 327 51.90 -18.11 -12.94
C GLY A 327 51.01 -18.03 -14.19
N ALA A 328 50.00 -18.89 -14.35
CA ALA A 328 49.14 -18.93 -15.54
C ALA A 328 48.12 -17.78 -15.57
N ILE A 329 47.83 -17.13 -14.45
CA ILE A 329 46.94 -15.98 -14.29
C ILE A 329 47.54 -14.96 -13.35
N LYS A 330 47.16 -13.68 -13.51
CA LYS A 330 47.58 -12.58 -12.65
C LYS A 330 46.61 -12.42 -11.46
N LEU A 331 47.05 -11.68 -10.42
CA LEU A 331 46.20 -11.34 -9.28
C LEU A 331 44.93 -10.61 -9.69
N GLY A 332 45.03 -9.72 -10.69
CA GLY A 332 43.88 -9.03 -11.26
C GLY A 332 42.80 -9.97 -11.79
N ASP A 333 43.20 -11.06 -12.49
CA ASP A 333 42.26 -12.06 -13.00
C ASP A 333 41.53 -12.79 -11.86
N VAL A 334 42.25 -13.10 -10.76
CA VAL A 334 41.66 -13.72 -9.57
C VAL A 334 40.63 -12.79 -8.93
N MET A 335 40.94 -11.50 -8.77
CA MET A 335 40.05 -10.50 -8.19
C MET A 335 38.83 -10.26 -9.08
N GLN A 336 39.03 -10.15 -10.40
CA GLN A 336 37.92 -9.99 -11.35
C GLN A 336 36.99 -11.21 -11.34
N THR A 337 37.54 -12.41 -11.27
CA THR A 337 36.73 -13.64 -11.19
C THR A 337 35.95 -13.71 -9.89
N SER A 338 36.55 -13.36 -8.75
CA SER A 338 35.87 -13.35 -7.47
C SER A 338 34.69 -12.36 -7.46
N GLN A 339 34.91 -11.15 -8.01
CA GLN A 339 33.84 -10.17 -8.13
C GLN A 339 32.73 -10.63 -9.08
N ALA A 340 33.08 -11.16 -10.24
CA ALA A 340 32.09 -11.65 -11.20
C ALA A 340 31.30 -12.83 -10.66
N PHE A 341 31.92 -13.73 -9.88
CA PHE A 341 31.27 -14.80 -9.17
C PHE A 341 30.22 -14.27 -8.18
N GLY A 342 30.58 -13.26 -7.36
CA GLY A 342 29.68 -12.59 -6.43
C GLY A 342 28.47 -11.98 -7.15
N GLN A 343 28.67 -11.26 -8.24
CA GLN A 343 27.59 -10.65 -9.03
C GLN A 343 26.63 -11.68 -9.65
N VAL A 344 27.15 -12.82 -10.13
CA VAL A 344 26.29 -13.92 -10.62
C VAL A 344 25.52 -14.56 -9.46
N GLN A 345 26.17 -14.78 -8.32
CA GLN A 345 25.50 -15.29 -7.13
C GLN A 345 24.36 -14.38 -6.67
N ASP A 346 24.61 -13.07 -6.58
CA ASP A 346 23.61 -12.09 -6.16
C ASP A 346 22.43 -12.06 -7.14
N ALA A 347 22.71 -12.06 -8.45
CA ALA A 347 21.69 -12.08 -9.49
C ALA A 347 20.81 -13.34 -9.43
N LEU A 348 21.41 -14.52 -9.27
CA LEU A 348 20.67 -15.78 -9.12
C LEU A 348 19.90 -15.85 -7.79
N SER A 349 20.44 -15.24 -6.74
CA SER A 349 19.79 -15.21 -5.42
C SER A 349 18.65 -14.21 -5.33
N PHE A 350 18.49 -13.30 -6.28
CA PHE A 350 17.46 -12.25 -6.28
C PHE A 350 16.05 -12.82 -6.04
N PHE A 351 15.66 -13.86 -6.76
CA PHE A 351 14.33 -14.44 -6.62
C PHE A 351 14.10 -15.07 -5.24
N ARG A 352 15.15 -15.65 -4.66
CA ARG A 352 15.11 -16.21 -3.30
C ARG A 352 14.97 -15.12 -2.25
N THR A 353 15.76 -14.06 -2.33
CA THR A 353 15.76 -12.95 -1.36
C THR A 353 14.54 -12.05 -1.48
N SER A 354 13.94 -11.97 -2.68
CA SER A 354 12.74 -11.17 -2.94
C SER A 354 11.43 -11.94 -2.72
N TYR A 355 11.48 -13.19 -2.27
CA TYR A 355 10.29 -14.02 -2.12
C TYR A 355 9.25 -13.42 -1.15
N ASP A 356 9.69 -12.96 0.02
CA ASP A 356 8.80 -12.34 1.01
C ASP A 356 8.20 -11.03 0.50
N THR A 357 9.00 -10.22 -0.20
CA THR A 357 8.53 -8.99 -0.85
C THR A 357 7.47 -9.32 -1.91
N PHE A 358 7.68 -10.38 -2.69
CA PHE A 358 6.71 -10.84 -3.69
C PHE A 358 5.43 -11.39 -3.04
N ALA A 359 5.54 -12.12 -1.92
CA ALA A 359 4.39 -12.61 -1.18
C ALA A 359 3.54 -11.46 -0.61
N GLN A 360 4.18 -10.47 0.02
CA GLN A 360 3.50 -9.25 0.50
C GLN A 360 2.85 -8.47 -0.65
N TYR A 361 3.56 -8.31 -1.75
CA TYR A 361 3.05 -7.69 -2.97
C TYR A 361 1.79 -8.39 -3.49
N ARG A 362 1.82 -9.73 -3.59
CA ARG A 362 0.67 -10.53 -4.02
C ARG A 362 -0.53 -10.35 -3.10
N ALA A 363 -0.31 -10.37 -1.79
CA ALA A 363 -1.36 -10.16 -0.81
C ALA A 363 -1.98 -8.75 -0.92
N ALA A 364 -1.15 -7.71 -1.04
CA ALA A 364 -1.64 -6.34 -1.23
C ALA A 364 -2.43 -6.18 -2.55
N LEU A 365 -1.95 -6.82 -3.62
CA LEU A 365 -2.60 -6.81 -4.93
C LEU A 365 -3.99 -7.47 -4.89
N ASP A 366 -4.09 -8.67 -4.30
CA ASP A 366 -5.36 -9.39 -4.15
C ASP A 366 -6.36 -8.57 -3.30
N ARG A 367 -5.90 -7.94 -2.20
CA ARG A 367 -6.74 -7.13 -1.34
C ARG A 367 -7.22 -5.83 -2.00
N LEU A 368 -6.33 -5.11 -2.71
CA LEU A 368 -6.71 -3.87 -3.41
C LEU A 368 -7.71 -4.15 -4.55
N CYS A 369 -7.48 -5.21 -5.33
CA CYS A 369 -8.43 -5.59 -6.37
C CYS A 369 -9.76 -6.02 -5.77
N GLY A 370 -9.74 -6.87 -4.73
CA GLY A 370 -10.96 -7.25 -4.01
C GLY A 370 -11.72 -6.06 -3.43
N PHE A 371 -11.00 -5.05 -2.93
CA PHE A 371 -11.59 -3.80 -2.45
C PHE A 371 -12.31 -3.02 -3.56
N LEU A 372 -11.67 -2.83 -4.71
CA LEU A 372 -12.29 -2.16 -5.86
C LEU A 372 -13.48 -2.95 -6.43
N ASP A 373 -13.37 -4.28 -6.48
CA ASP A 373 -14.44 -5.16 -6.94
C ASP A 373 -15.64 -5.12 -5.98
N ALA A 374 -15.40 -5.13 -4.67
CA ALA A 374 -16.44 -4.95 -3.67
C ALA A 374 -17.14 -3.58 -3.78
N ASN A 375 -16.37 -2.50 -3.96
CA ASN A 375 -16.95 -1.18 -4.20
C ASN A 375 -17.83 -1.15 -5.48
N ALA A 376 -17.43 -1.88 -6.52
CA ALA A 376 -18.25 -2.02 -7.72
C ALA A 376 -19.55 -2.77 -7.44
N GLN A 377 -19.47 -3.90 -6.72
CA GLN A 377 -20.64 -4.70 -6.31
C GLN A 377 -21.63 -3.90 -5.46
N THR A 378 -21.14 -3.02 -4.56
CA THR A 378 -22.05 -2.16 -3.77
C THR A 378 -22.93 -1.26 -4.63
N ARG A 379 -22.42 -0.84 -5.78
CA ARG A 379 -23.17 0.01 -6.74
C ARG A 379 -24.23 -0.76 -7.54
N GLU A 380 -24.10 -2.09 -7.58
CA GLU A 380 -25.06 -3.00 -8.22
C GLU A 380 -26.18 -3.44 -7.25
N LEU A 381 -26.02 -3.19 -5.93
CA LEU A 381 -27.07 -3.48 -4.97
C LEU A 381 -28.36 -2.72 -5.31
N PRO A 382 -29.54 -3.32 -5.07
CA PRO A 382 -30.82 -2.67 -5.29
C PRO A 382 -30.89 -1.29 -4.64
N GLN A 383 -31.59 -0.37 -5.28
CA GLN A 383 -31.81 0.99 -4.79
C GLN A 383 -33.22 1.43 -5.09
N VAL A 384 -33.82 2.16 -4.16
CA VAL A 384 -35.04 2.92 -4.44
C VAL A 384 -34.79 3.92 -5.59
N VAL A 385 -35.74 4.07 -6.47
CA VAL A 385 -35.66 5.05 -7.56
C VAL A 385 -35.81 6.45 -6.97
N HIS A 386 -34.72 7.23 -6.99
CA HIS A 386 -34.77 8.62 -6.55
C HIS A 386 -35.18 9.55 -7.70
N LYS A 387 -36.22 10.35 -7.47
CA LYS A 387 -36.60 11.47 -8.35
C LYS A 387 -36.29 12.79 -7.63
N GLU A 388 -35.61 13.70 -8.31
CA GLU A 388 -35.37 15.02 -7.75
C GLU A 388 -36.67 15.84 -7.81
N GLN A 389 -37.19 16.21 -6.62
CA GLN A 389 -38.44 16.95 -6.50
C GLN A 389 -38.23 18.12 -5.54
N PRO A 390 -38.19 19.37 -6.05
CA PRO A 390 -37.97 20.54 -5.22
C PRO A 390 -39.08 20.74 -4.17
N GLY A 391 -38.67 20.85 -2.89
CA GLY A 391 -39.53 21.27 -1.78
C GLY A 391 -40.63 20.31 -1.33
N ALA A 392 -40.72 19.09 -1.87
CA ALA A 392 -41.72 18.11 -1.48
C ALA A 392 -41.10 16.73 -1.24
N LEU A 393 -41.79 15.90 -0.45
CA LEU A 393 -41.52 14.46 -0.35
C LEU A 393 -42.69 13.72 -0.98
N ASP A 394 -42.41 12.88 -1.97
CA ASP A 394 -43.41 12.06 -2.65
C ASP A 394 -42.89 10.62 -2.70
N ILE A 395 -43.57 9.72 -2.04
CA ILE A 395 -43.23 8.31 -1.95
C ILE A 395 -44.31 7.50 -2.65
N GLU A 396 -43.93 6.73 -3.65
CA GLU A 396 -44.82 5.91 -4.47
C GLU A 396 -44.41 4.44 -4.34
N GLY A 397 -45.30 3.62 -3.76
CA GLY A 397 -45.14 2.17 -3.71
C GLY A 397 -43.90 1.70 -2.97
N LEU A 398 -43.47 2.40 -1.89
CA LEU A 398 -42.28 2.02 -1.15
C LEU A 398 -42.55 0.77 -0.33
N GLN A 399 -41.80 -0.28 -0.64
CA GLN A 399 -41.74 -1.53 0.09
C GLN A 399 -40.39 -1.65 0.78
N VAL A 400 -40.38 -1.98 2.06
CA VAL A 400 -39.15 -2.14 2.87
C VAL A 400 -39.12 -3.50 3.49
N SER A 401 -38.05 -4.23 3.28
CA SER A 401 -37.85 -5.59 3.81
C SER A 401 -36.62 -5.69 4.70
N ARG A 402 -36.54 -6.72 5.52
CA ARG A 402 -35.31 -7.13 6.20
C ARG A 402 -34.41 -7.94 5.25
N PRO A 403 -33.13 -8.16 5.59
CA PRO A 403 -32.26 -9.04 4.82
C PRO A 403 -32.76 -10.49 4.72
N ASP A 404 -33.58 -10.94 5.69
CA ASP A 404 -34.20 -12.27 5.69
C ASP A 404 -35.48 -12.36 4.83
N GLY A 405 -35.83 -11.28 4.10
CA GLY A 405 -37.00 -11.18 3.24
C GLY A 405 -38.33 -10.82 3.95
N HIS A 406 -38.33 -10.65 5.28
CA HIS A 406 -39.55 -10.27 6.00
C HIS A 406 -39.92 -8.82 5.69
N HIS A 407 -41.13 -8.57 5.21
CA HIS A 407 -41.63 -7.23 4.93
C HIS A 407 -41.87 -6.44 6.20
N LEU A 408 -41.22 -5.28 6.33
CA LEU A 408 -41.45 -4.30 7.40
C LEU A 408 -42.56 -3.33 7.01
N LEU A 409 -42.63 -2.98 5.74
CA LEU A 409 -43.59 -2.07 5.18
C LEU A 409 -43.92 -2.48 3.76
N SER A 410 -45.19 -2.43 3.39
CA SER A 410 -45.68 -2.76 2.07
C SER A 410 -46.49 -1.60 1.50
N ASP A 411 -46.18 -1.19 0.25
CA ASP A 411 -46.91 -0.21 -0.53
C ASP A 411 -47.18 1.13 0.20
N LEU A 412 -46.15 1.75 0.78
CA LEU A 412 -46.26 3.07 1.36
C LEU A 412 -46.42 4.11 0.25
N GLN A 413 -47.53 4.85 0.36
CA GLN A 413 -47.80 6.03 -0.46
C GLN A 413 -47.89 7.25 0.47
N LEU A 414 -47.07 8.25 0.24
CA LEU A 414 -46.98 9.41 1.11
C LEU A 414 -46.60 10.65 0.30
N LYS A 415 -47.36 11.71 0.47
CA LYS A 415 -47.03 13.01 -0.13
C LYS A 415 -47.02 14.08 0.94
N LEU A 416 -45.90 14.78 1.11
CA LEU A 416 -45.74 15.93 2.00
C LEU A 416 -45.38 17.15 1.18
N ILE A 417 -46.10 18.24 1.41
CA ILE A 417 -45.85 19.55 0.80
C ILE A 417 -45.18 20.49 1.80
N PRO A 418 -44.53 21.57 1.38
CA PRO A 418 -43.89 22.53 2.28
C PRO A 418 -44.81 23.00 3.42
N GLY A 419 -44.25 23.08 4.62
CA GLY A 419 -44.98 23.47 5.83
C GLY A 419 -45.73 22.33 6.55
N GLN A 420 -45.74 21.12 6.02
CA GLN A 420 -46.29 19.95 6.69
C GLN A 420 -45.26 19.23 7.52
N ALA A 421 -45.69 18.68 8.66
CA ALA A 421 -44.90 17.79 9.51
C ALA A 421 -45.57 16.42 9.63
N LEU A 422 -44.80 15.35 9.58
CA LEU A 422 -45.26 13.98 9.76
C LEU A 422 -44.56 13.35 10.96
N LEU A 423 -45.32 12.89 11.92
CA LEU A 423 -44.81 12.13 13.06
C LEU A 423 -45.03 10.63 12.83
N ILE A 424 -43.92 9.87 12.78
CA ILE A 424 -43.95 8.41 12.66
C ILE A 424 -43.83 7.77 14.03
N LYS A 425 -44.90 7.07 14.46
CA LYS A 425 -44.99 6.38 15.76
C LYS A 425 -44.99 4.86 15.57
N GLY A 426 -44.41 4.14 16.52
CA GLY A 426 -44.44 2.68 16.57
C GLY A 426 -43.51 2.13 17.65
N PRO A 427 -43.65 0.86 18.03
CA PRO A 427 -42.79 0.23 19.04
C PRO A 427 -41.34 0.22 18.62
N SER A 428 -40.45 0.02 19.60
CA SER A 428 -39.03 -0.16 19.30
C SER A 428 -38.82 -1.39 18.41
N GLY A 429 -37.96 -1.29 17.41
CA GLY A 429 -37.69 -2.38 16.45
C GLY A 429 -38.71 -2.51 15.29
N SER A 430 -39.76 -1.63 15.22
CA SER A 430 -40.74 -1.66 14.12
C SER A 430 -40.20 -1.22 12.75
N GLY A 431 -38.95 -0.79 12.64
CA GLY A 431 -38.35 -0.40 11.36
C GLY A 431 -38.40 1.10 11.05
N LYS A 432 -38.66 2.00 12.01
CA LYS A 432 -38.69 3.46 11.81
C LYS A 432 -37.38 3.99 11.20
N THR A 433 -36.23 3.65 11.80
CA THR A 433 -34.92 4.02 11.29
C THR A 433 -34.64 3.37 9.93
N THR A 434 -35.13 2.13 9.70
CA THR A 434 -34.98 1.45 8.40
C THR A 434 -35.75 2.16 7.29
N LEU A 435 -36.94 2.66 7.60
CA LEU A 435 -37.73 3.50 6.69
C LEU A 435 -36.96 4.78 6.33
N LEU A 436 -36.39 5.49 7.29
CA LEU A 436 -35.58 6.68 7.02
C LEU A 436 -34.35 6.36 6.17
N ARG A 437 -33.66 5.25 6.43
CA ARG A 437 -32.55 4.76 5.58
C ARG A 437 -33.01 4.44 4.16
N SER A 438 -34.22 3.88 4.00
CA SER A 438 -34.81 3.60 2.69
C SER A 438 -35.10 4.89 1.91
N ILE A 439 -35.69 5.89 2.59
CA ILE A 439 -35.95 7.22 2.02
C ILE A 439 -34.63 7.92 1.65
N ALA A 440 -33.58 7.72 2.44
CA ALA A 440 -32.24 8.23 2.15
C ALA A 440 -31.54 7.51 0.99
N GLY A 441 -32.03 6.33 0.56
CA GLY A 441 -31.37 5.48 -0.46
C GLY A 441 -30.23 4.62 0.07
N LEU A 442 -30.13 4.48 1.38
CA LEU A 442 -29.05 3.75 2.06
C LEU A 442 -29.37 2.27 2.33
N TRP A 443 -30.66 1.87 2.21
CA TRP A 443 -31.13 0.52 2.51
C TRP A 443 -31.34 -0.29 1.24
N PRO A 444 -30.58 -1.36 0.98
CA PRO A 444 -30.65 -2.10 -0.29
C PRO A 444 -31.85 -3.06 -0.39
N HIS A 445 -32.58 -3.32 0.73
CA HIS A 445 -33.78 -4.18 0.74
C HIS A 445 -35.05 -3.34 0.72
N ALA A 446 -35.05 -2.27 -0.09
CA ALA A 446 -36.20 -1.42 -0.33
C ALA A 446 -36.41 -1.21 -1.82
N GLU A 447 -37.68 -1.22 -2.24
CA GLU A 447 -38.13 -1.02 -3.62
C GLU A 447 -39.20 0.06 -3.65
N GLY A 448 -39.31 0.79 -4.76
CA GLY A 448 -40.27 1.87 -4.94
C GLY A 448 -39.63 3.16 -5.44
N THR A 449 -40.40 4.24 -5.45
CA THR A 449 -39.94 5.56 -5.90
C THR A 449 -40.00 6.57 -4.75
N VAL A 450 -38.94 7.34 -4.56
CA VAL A 450 -38.85 8.43 -3.58
C VAL A 450 -38.48 9.72 -4.29
N GLY A 451 -39.45 10.61 -4.42
CA GLY A 451 -39.26 12.00 -4.85
C GLY A 451 -38.91 12.88 -3.65
N ARG A 452 -37.73 13.49 -3.65
CA ARG A 452 -37.27 14.40 -2.59
C ARG A 452 -36.30 15.44 -3.14
N PRO A 453 -36.06 16.55 -2.43
CA PRO A 453 -35.01 17.49 -2.81
C PRO A 453 -33.63 16.82 -2.85
N GLY A 454 -32.82 17.18 -3.83
CA GLY A 454 -31.47 16.68 -3.99
C GLY A 454 -30.45 17.36 -3.07
N GLY A 455 -29.29 16.74 -2.91
CA GLY A 455 -28.15 17.29 -2.19
C GLY A 455 -28.42 17.70 -0.75
N HIS A 456 -27.95 18.88 -0.35
CA HIS A 456 -28.05 19.45 0.99
C HIS A 456 -29.45 19.96 1.36
N GLN A 457 -30.41 19.94 0.41
CA GLN A 457 -31.78 20.38 0.64
C GLN A 457 -32.63 19.33 1.39
N ALA A 458 -32.13 18.10 1.56
CA ALA A 458 -32.71 17.06 2.40
C ALA A 458 -31.70 16.65 3.48
N LEU A 459 -31.94 17.03 4.73
CA LEU A 459 -31.01 16.77 5.84
C LEU A 459 -31.57 15.67 6.76
N PHE A 460 -30.73 14.68 7.06
CA PHE A 460 -31.06 13.58 7.97
C PHE A 460 -30.29 13.73 9.29
N LEU A 461 -31.01 13.89 10.40
CA LEU A 461 -30.43 13.94 11.74
C LEU A 461 -30.66 12.60 12.44
N SER A 462 -29.58 11.94 12.78
CA SER A 462 -29.59 10.68 13.53
C SER A 462 -29.54 10.92 15.04
N GLN A 463 -29.87 9.92 15.81
CA GLN A 463 -29.78 9.91 17.28
C GLN A 463 -28.38 10.29 17.79
N ARG A 464 -27.31 9.84 17.09
CA ARG A 464 -25.92 10.23 17.31
C ARG A 464 -25.42 10.97 16.09
N PRO A 465 -25.36 12.31 16.14
CA PRO A 465 -24.90 13.10 15.01
C PRO A 465 -23.42 12.87 14.72
N TYR A 466 -23.08 12.79 13.44
CA TYR A 466 -21.68 12.80 13.01
C TYR A 466 -21.11 14.22 13.13
N LEU A 467 -19.97 14.35 13.80
CA LEU A 467 -19.19 15.58 13.85
C LEU A 467 -17.86 15.34 13.13
N PRO A 468 -17.58 16.05 12.03
CA PRO A 468 -16.31 15.94 11.35
C PRO A 468 -15.15 16.39 12.23
N LEU A 469 -13.97 15.81 12.02
CA LEU A 469 -12.74 16.27 12.63
C LEU A 469 -12.39 17.65 12.06
N GLY A 470 -11.93 18.56 12.91
CA GLY A 470 -11.55 19.91 12.49
C GLY A 470 -12.07 20.98 13.42
N ASP A 471 -12.34 22.15 12.86
CA ASP A 471 -12.87 23.29 13.59
C ASP A 471 -14.40 23.17 13.82
N LEU A 472 -14.88 23.97 14.75
CA LEU A 472 -16.32 23.97 15.10
C LEU A 472 -17.15 24.56 13.95
N ARG A 473 -16.63 25.50 13.18
CA ARG A 473 -17.22 26.08 11.98
C ARG A 473 -17.62 24.98 11.00
N THR A 474 -16.67 24.12 10.62
CA THR A 474 -16.90 22.95 9.75
C THR A 474 -17.93 22.01 10.36
N ALA A 475 -17.86 21.76 11.67
CA ALA A 475 -18.79 20.88 12.36
C ALA A 475 -20.24 21.39 12.32
N ILE A 476 -20.47 22.71 12.36
CA ILE A 476 -21.81 23.30 12.26
C ILE A 476 -22.28 23.37 10.81
N ALA A 477 -21.41 23.78 9.87
CA ALA A 477 -21.80 23.98 8.47
C ALA A 477 -22.06 22.66 7.72
N TYR A 478 -21.42 21.55 8.15
CA TYR A 478 -21.52 20.26 7.48
C TYR A 478 -22.96 19.91 7.07
N PRO A 479 -23.21 19.40 5.85
CA PRO A 479 -22.23 19.02 4.81
C PRO A 479 -21.81 20.17 3.88
N ALA A 480 -22.28 21.40 4.11
CA ALA A 480 -21.82 22.58 3.39
C ALA A 480 -20.50 23.09 3.95
N ASP A 481 -19.81 23.94 3.16
CA ASP A 481 -18.66 24.68 3.61
C ASP A 481 -19.10 26.04 4.19
N ALA A 482 -18.37 26.54 5.19
CA ALA A 482 -18.57 27.88 5.75
C ALA A 482 -17.27 28.67 5.75
N SER A 483 -17.39 29.95 5.45
CA SER A 483 -16.29 30.92 5.46
C SER A 483 -16.38 31.83 6.69
N PRO A 484 -15.34 32.62 7.02
CA PRO A 484 -15.41 33.63 8.06
C PRO A 484 -16.51 34.69 7.88
N GLN A 485 -17.03 34.83 6.65
CA GLN A 485 -18.15 35.73 6.35
C GLN A 485 -19.49 35.21 6.92
N ASP A 486 -19.56 33.92 7.25
CA ASP A 486 -20.73 33.27 7.84
C ASP A 486 -20.76 33.28 9.38
N ASP A 487 -19.77 33.92 10.03
CA ASP A 487 -19.59 33.88 11.50
C ASP A 487 -20.82 34.34 12.26
N GLU A 488 -21.44 35.43 11.84
CA GLU A 488 -22.64 35.95 12.50
C GLU A 488 -23.79 34.93 12.44
N ARG A 489 -23.97 34.27 11.29
CA ARG A 489 -25.00 33.25 11.09
C ARG A 489 -24.72 32.01 11.93
N LEU A 490 -23.46 31.56 12.00
CA LEU A 490 -23.03 30.42 12.82
C LEU A 490 -23.22 30.70 14.30
N GLN A 491 -22.79 31.89 14.77
CA GLN A 491 -22.98 32.30 16.16
C GLN A 491 -24.45 32.46 16.52
N GLN A 492 -25.26 33.00 15.60
CA GLN A 492 -26.71 33.08 15.81
C GLN A 492 -27.34 31.69 15.92
N ALA A 493 -26.96 30.74 15.05
CA ALA A 493 -27.44 29.37 15.11
C ALA A 493 -27.06 28.72 16.45
N LEU A 494 -25.82 28.89 16.92
CA LEU A 494 -25.38 28.40 18.24
C LEU A 494 -26.20 28.98 19.41
N ARG A 495 -26.50 30.28 19.36
CA ARG A 495 -27.32 30.93 20.40
C ARG A 495 -28.74 30.37 20.41
N GLN A 496 -29.35 30.16 19.25
CA GLN A 496 -30.72 29.63 19.12
C GLN A 496 -30.85 28.20 19.68
N VAL A 497 -29.79 27.39 19.56
CA VAL A 497 -29.75 26.03 20.10
C VAL A 497 -29.15 25.95 21.52
N SER A 498 -29.08 27.06 22.26
CA SER A 498 -28.53 27.14 23.61
C SER A 498 -27.07 26.66 23.74
N LEU A 499 -26.24 26.93 22.73
CA LEU A 499 -24.80 26.67 22.72
C LEU A 499 -23.98 27.96 22.60
N ALA A 500 -24.47 29.06 23.17
CA ALA A 500 -23.82 30.38 23.09
C ALA A 500 -22.37 30.40 23.61
N HIS A 501 -22.03 29.53 24.58
CA HIS A 501 -20.68 29.37 25.14
C HIS A 501 -19.64 28.82 24.13
N LEU A 502 -20.09 28.36 22.98
CA LEU A 502 -19.22 27.89 21.89
C LEU A 502 -19.04 28.94 20.78
N ALA A 503 -19.75 30.07 20.84
CA ALA A 503 -19.77 31.08 19.79
C ALA A 503 -18.38 31.69 19.47
N ASP A 504 -17.50 31.77 20.47
CA ASP A 504 -16.14 32.33 20.34
C ASP A 504 -15.11 31.24 19.96
N LYS A 505 -15.54 29.99 19.72
CA LYS A 505 -14.68 28.83 19.47
C LYS A 505 -14.79 28.29 18.03
N LEU A 506 -15.31 29.09 17.09
CA LEU A 506 -15.57 28.63 15.72
C LEU A 506 -14.33 28.05 15.02
N ASP A 507 -13.15 28.69 15.22
CA ASP A 507 -11.90 28.28 14.58
C ASP A 507 -11.07 27.31 15.43
N VAL A 508 -11.59 26.86 16.57
CA VAL A 508 -10.87 25.92 17.43
C VAL A 508 -10.95 24.51 16.84
N ASN A 509 -9.78 23.96 16.48
CA ASN A 509 -9.65 22.62 15.91
C ASN A 509 -9.51 21.59 17.04
N GLN A 510 -10.53 20.76 17.22
CA GLN A 510 -10.59 19.72 18.25
C GLN A 510 -11.50 18.56 17.83
N ASP A 511 -11.43 17.45 18.57
CA ASP A 511 -12.41 16.35 18.43
C ASP A 511 -13.67 16.68 19.22
N TRP A 512 -14.56 17.44 18.60
CA TRP A 512 -15.81 17.92 19.19
C TRP A 512 -16.74 16.77 19.60
N SER A 513 -16.65 15.61 18.96
CA SER A 513 -17.44 14.43 19.29
C SER A 513 -17.14 13.87 20.68
N ARG A 514 -15.92 14.13 21.21
CA ARG A 514 -15.47 13.70 22.55
C ARG A 514 -15.62 14.76 23.61
N ILE A 515 -15.67 16.03 23.21
CA ILE A 515 -15.76 17.17 24.13
C ILE A 515 -17.19 17.47 24.50
N LEU A 516 -18.08 17.41 23.50
CA LEU A 516 -19.49 17.73 23.69
C LEU A 516 -20.26 16.50 24.23
N SER A 517 -21.12 16.74 25.20
CA SER A 517 -22.11 15.77 25.64
C SER A 517 -23.06 15.37 24.49
N ILE A 518 -23.71 14.22 24.57
CA ILE A 518 -24.64 13.75 23.52
C ILE A 518 -25.73 14.80 23.26
N GLY A 519 -26.27 15.43 24.30
CA GLY A 519 -27.29 16.49 24.16
C GLY A 519 -26.73 17.75 23.46
N GLU A 520 -25.46 18.13 23.70
CA GLU A 520 -24.84 19.24 22.98
C GLU A 520 -24.56 18.89 21.53
N GLN A 521 -24.15 17.63 21.24
CA GLN A 521 -23.99 17.14 19.87
C GLN A 521 -25.33 17.17 19.11
N GLN A 522 -26.43 16.75 19.73
CA GLN A 522 -27.74 16.83 19.12
C GLN A 522 -28.16 18.28 18.87
N ARG A 523 -27.95 19.21 19.82
CA ARG A 523 -28.21 20.65 19.61
C ARG A 523 -27.36 21.23 18.49
N LEU A 524 -26.09 20.79 18.37
CA LEU A 524 -25.25 21.19 17.25
C LEU A 524 -25.80 20.72 15.89
N ALA A 525 -26.42 19.52 15.86
CA ALA A 525 -27.09 19.04 14.65
C ALA A 525 -28.31 19.89 14.28
N PHE A 526 -29.04 20.43 15.26
CA PHE A 526 -30.09 21.42 15.00
C PHE A 526 -29.50 22.77 14.52
N ALA A 527 -28.34 23.20 15.03
CA ALA A 527 -27.65 24.37 14.49
C ALA A 527 -27.32 24.21 12.99
N ARG A 528 -27.03 22.99 12.52
CA ARG A 528 -26.87 22.70 11.08
C ARG A 528 -28.13 22.96 10.27
N VAL A 529 -29.30 22.61 10.81
CA VAL A 529 -30.59 22.89 10.16
C VAL A 529 -30.78 24.39 10.01
N LEU A 530 -30.52 25.16 11.09
CA LEU A 530 -30.67 26.62 11.09
C LEU A 530 -29.71 27.31 10.14
N PHE A 531 -28.49 26.79 10.03
CA PHE A 531 -27.46 27.32 9.13
C PHE A 531 -27.74 26.96 7.66
N ASN A 532 -27.97 25.66 7.36
CA ASN A 532 -28.12 25.16 5.99
C ASN A 532 -29.51 25.42 5.39
N ARG A 533 -30.53 25.61 6.22
CA ARG A 533 -31.94 25.85 5.83
C ARG A 533 -32.43 24.88 4.76
N PRO A 534 -32.38 23.57 5.01
CA PRO A 534 -32.83 22.56 4.07
C PRO A 534 -34.33 22.67 3.81
N ALA A 535 -34.79 22.22 2.61
CA ALA A 535 -36.21 22.20 2.25
C ALA A 535 -36.97 21.11 3.05
N ILE A 536 -36.29 20.02 3.46
CA ILE A 536 -36.85 18.95 4.27
C ILE A 536 -35.84 18.44 5.30
N VAL A 537 -36.32 18.13 6.51
CA VAL A 537 -35.51 17.57 7.58
C VAL A 537 -36.13 16.25 8.04
N PHE A 538 -35.31 15.20 8.11
CA PHE A 538 -35.69 13.91 8.65
C PHE A 538 -35.02 13.73 10.01
N LEU A 539 -35.82 13.45 11.06
CA LEU A 539 -35.39 13.36 12.45
C LEU A 539 -35.55 11.92 12.96
N ASP A 540 -34.47 11.28 13.38
CA ASP A 540 -34.48 9.93 13.95
C ASP A 540 -34.02 10.01 15.41
N GLU A 541 -35.00 10.13 16.35
CA GLU A 541 -34.76 10.25 17.81
C GLU A 541 -33.70 11.33 18.16
N SER A 542 -33.64 12.39 17.37
CA SER A 542 -32.57 13.41 17.41
C SER A 542 -32.64 14.34 18.65
N THR A 543 -33.66 14.22 19.48
CA THR A 543 -33.85 14.96 20.74
C THR A 543 -33.79 14.06 21.99
N SER A 544 -33.48 12.77 21.83
CA SER A 544 -33.53 11.76 22.89
C SER A 544 -32.62 12.02 24.11
N ALA A 545 -31.61 12.89 23.99
CA ALA A 545 -30.70 13.28 25.06
C ALA A 545 -30.95 14.73 25.55
N MET A 546 -32.11 15.31 25.25
CA MET A 546 -32.51 16.66 25.67
C MET A 546 -33.63 16.60 26.69
N ASP A 547 -33.73 17.65 27.50
CA ASP A 547 -34.92 17.84 28.37
C ASP A 547 -36.12 18.37 27.55
N GLU A 548 -37.34 18.19 28.09
CA GLU A 548 -38.57 18.58 27.41
C GLU A 548 -38.63 20.08 27.06
N GLY A 549 -38.03 20.95 27.90
CA GLY A 549 -37.99 22.39 27.65
C GLY A 549 -37.15 22.76 26.45
N LEU A 550 -35.97 22.15 26.33
CA LEU A 550 -35.07 22.34 25.16
C LEU A 550 -35.65 21.69 23.91
N GLU A 551 -36.25 20.52 24.03
CA GLU A 551 -36.93 19.86 22.90
C GLU A 551 -38.02 20.76 22.33
N HIS A 552 -38.91 21.28 23.18
CA HIS A 552 -40.00 22.17 22.77
C HIS A 552 -39.47 23.49 22.13
N ALA A 553 -38.33 23.99 22.58
CA ALA A 553 -37.74 25.20 22.02
C ALA A 553 -37.10 24.98 20.62
N LEU A 554 -36.71 23.75 20.28
CA LEU A 554 -36.10 23.39 19.03
C LEU A 554 -37.08 23.04 17.91
N TYR A 555 -38.29 22.53 18.29
CA TYR A 555 -39.39 22.26 17.36
C TYR A 555 -40.27 23.51 17.18
#